data_78a7bbe1bc8c63fa1c7329959e719105
#
_entry.id   78a7bbe1bc8c63fa1c7329959e719105
#
_cell.length_a   1.000
_cell.length_b   1.000
_cell.length_c   1.000
_cell.angle_alpha   90.00
_cell.angle_beta   90.00
_cell.angle_gamma   90.00
#
_symmetry.space_group_name_H-M   'P 1'
#
loop_
_entity.id
_entity.type
_entity.pdbx_description
1 polymer ?
#
loop_
_entity_poly.entity_id
_entity_poly.type
_entity_poly.pdbx_seq_one_letter_code
_entity_poly.pdbx_strand_id
1 'polypeptide(L)'
;DVYKRQLVDSPAGIDSGFDLAVCAADKAVVVTTPQVAAVHDADCVLRLLRRRKDISTYLLINSFRKQLVKEGNMLQISDICELLNTELLGVVLEDEHIIISQNHGESMMGKKGTSQTCYENICRRLVGEAVPIPDFLQEKHRFRGFFWNKPAKQTINS
;
A
#
# COMPACT_ATOMS: atom_id res chain seq x y z
N ASP A 1 29.34 8.74 9.07
CA ASP A 1 28.30 8.01 9.82
C ASP A 1 27.41 7.27 8.86
N VAL A 2 27.48 5.94 8.89
CA VAL A 2 26.57 5.07 8.14
C VAL A 2 25.24 5.10 8.90
N TYR A 3 24.29 5.90 8.47
CA TYR A 3 22.92 5.90 9.01
C TYR A 3 22.29 4.53 8.76
N LYS A 4 22.23 3.73 9.81
CA LYS A 4 21.51 2.45 9.76
C LYS A 4 20.01 2.77 9.76
N ARG A 5 19.31 2.31 8.72
CA ARG A 5 17.84 2.33 8.71
C ARG A 5 17.35 1.04 9.34
N GLN A 6 16.35 1.16 10.19
CA GLN A 6 15.69 0.04 10.84
C GLN A 6 14.31 -0.14 10.20
N LEU A 7 13.98 -1.36 9.81
CA LEU A 7 12.63 -1.75 9.41
C LEU A 7 11.98 -2.47 10.58
N VAL A 8 10.79 -2.02 10.94
CA VAL A 8 9.95 -2.66 11.96
C VAL A 8 8.78 -3.32 11.24
N ASP A 9 8.70 -4.65 11.31
CA ASP A 9 7.56 -5.41 10.82
C ASP A 9 6.46 -5.35 11.88
N SER A 10 5.34 -4.74 11.53
CA SER A 10 4.20 -4.59 12.42
C SER A 10 3.25 -5.78 12.25
N PRO A 11 2.79 -6.40 13.34
CA PRO A 11 1.74 -7.41 13.23
C PRO A 11 0.48 -6.83 12.58
N ALA A 12 -0.32 -7.70 11.97
CA ALA A 12 -1.60 -7.30 11.39
C ALA A 12 -2.56 -6.80 12.49
N GLY A 13 -3.40 -5.82 12.15
CA GLY A 13 -4.37 -5.25 13.08
C GLY A 13 -3.92 -3.92 13.68
N ILE A 14 -4.69 -3.44 14.65
CA ILE A 14 -4.55 -2.13 15.29
C ILE A 14 -4.50 -2.23 16.81
N ASP A 15 -3.95 -3.32 17.31
CA ASP A 15 -3.78 -3.60 18.75
C ASP A 15 -2.48 -3.00 19.32
N SER A 16 -2.11 -3.44 20.51
CA SER A 16 -0.88 -2.98 21.20
C SER A 16 0.40 -3.20 20.42
N GLY A 17 0.46 -4.22 19.56
CA GLY A 17 1.61 -4.47 18.68
C GLY A 17 1.79 -3.38 17.64
N PHE A 18 0.70 -2.88 17.06
CA PHE A 18 0.70 -1.72 16.18
C PHE A 18 1.22 -0.46 16.89
N ASP A 19 0.72 -0.17 18.09
CA ASP A 19 1.15 1.01 18.85
C ASP A 19 2.65 0.98 19.16
N LEU A 20 3.20 -0.19 19.50
CA LEU A 20 4.63 -0.38 19.73
C LEU A 20 5.46 -0.19 18.45
N ALA A 21 4.99 -0.73 17.32
CA ALA A 21 5.67 -0.57 16.04
C ALA A 21 5.73 0.90 15.60
N VAL A 22 4.65 1.65 15.85
CA VAL A 22 4.49 3.04 15.41
C VAL A 22 5.19 4.04 16.35
N CYS A 23 5.40 3.70 17.62
CA CYS A 23 5.89 4.67 18.63
C CYS A 23 7.29 5.24 18.33
N ALA A 24 8.13 4.50 17.61
CA ALA A 24 9.50 4.90 17.26
C ALA A 24 9.72 5.08 15.74
N ALA A 25 8.64 5.14 14.95
CA ALA A 25 8.74 5.21 13.51
C ALA A 25 8.72 6.67 13.01
N ASP A 26 9.65 7.03 12.13
CA ASP A 26 9.65 8.29 11.36
C ASP A 26 8.79 8.18 10.09
N LYS A 27 8.68 6.95 9.56
CA LYS A 27 7.94 6.65 8.33
C LYS A 27 7.12 5.38 8.52
N ALA A 28 5.91 5.38 7.98
CA ALA A 28 5.04 4.21 7.93
C ALA A 28 4.68 3.89 6.48
N VAL A 29 4.79 2.61 6.11
CA VAL A 29 4.32 2.11 4.82
C VAL A 29 3.12 1.22 5.06
N VAL A 30 1.94 1.69 4.64
CA VAL A 30 0.71 0.89 4.70
C VAL A 30 0.63 0.05 3.44
N VAL A 31 0.64 -1.27 3.62
CA VAL A 31 0.55 -2.23 2.53
C VAL A 31 -0.89 -2.73 2.43
N THR A 32 -1.48 -2.63 1.24
CA THR A 32 -2.82 -3.16 0.96
C THR A 32 -2.84 -3.92 -0.36
N THR A 33 -3.88 -4.70 -0.58
CA THR A 33 -4.20 -5.30 -1.88
C THR A 33 -5.38 -4.54 -2.50
N PRO A 34 -5.57 -4.58 -3.85
CA PRO A 34 -6.62 -3.83 -4.53
C PRO A 34 -8.02 -4.49 -4.40
N GLN A 35 -8.35 -4.96 -3.21
CA GLN A 35 -9.63 -5.56 -2.82
C GLN A 35 -10.33 -4.62 -1.85
N VAL A 36 -11.65 -4.49 -1.98
CA VAL A 36 -12.47 -3.55 -1.19
C VAL A 36 -12.25 -3.71 0.31
N ALA A 37 -12.24 -4.94 0.82
CA ALA A 37 -12.03 -5.22 2.25
C ALA A 37 -10.64 -4.75 2.73
N ALA A 38 -9.58 -5.10 1.98
CA ALA A 38 -8.21 -4.72 2.34
C ALA A 38 -8.00 -3.20 2.27
N VAL A 39 -8.61 -2.51 1.31
CA VAL A 39 -8.57 -1.04 1.21
C VAL A 39 -9.31 -0.39 2.38
N HIS A 40 -10.43 -0.97 2.82
CA HIS A 40 -11.14 -0.51 4.02
C HIS A 40 -10.27 -0.65 5.28
N ASP A 41 -9.60 -1.78 5.45
CA ASP A 41 -8.71 -2.00 6.59
C ASP A 41 -7.52 -1.03 6.57
N ALA A 42 -6.95 -0.80 5.39
CA ALA A 42 -5.89 0.19 5.20
C ALA A 42 -6.35 1.62 5.58
N ASP A 43 -7.59 2.01 5.25
CA ASP A 43 -8.15 3.30 5.65
C ASP A 43 -8.26 3.42 7.18
N CYS A 44 -8.66 2.35 7.88
CA CYS A 44 -8.68 2.33 9.34
C CYS A 44 -7.29 2.58 9.94
N VAL A 45 -6.26 1.92 9.43
CA VAL A 45 -4.86 2.11 9.85
C VAL A 45 -4.39 3.54 9.55
N LEU A 46 -4.65 4.03 8.33
CA LEU A 46 -4.26 5.39 7.92
C LEU A 46 -4.91 6.47 8.79
N ARG A 47 -6.16 6.29 9.21
CA ARG A 47 -6.82 7.22 10.15
C ARG A 47 -6.12 7.29 11.49
N LEU A 48 -5.58 6.19 11.99
CA LEU A 48 -4.80 6.16 13.24
C LEU A 48 -3.45 6.86 13.04
N LEU A 49 -2.74 6.55 11.96
CA LEU A 49 -1.44 7.15 11.64
C LEU A 49 -1.54 8.68 11.44
N ARG A 50 -2.62 9.18 10.83
CA ARG A 50 -2.85 10.63 10.64
C ARG A 50 -3.01 11.43 11.92
N ARG A 51 -3.30 10.77 13.05
CA ARG A 51 -3.31 11.42 14.37
C ARG A 51 -1.89 11.69 14.88
N ARG A 52 -0.88 11.02 14.30
CA ARG A 52 0.54 11.18 14.60
C ARG A 52 1.15 12.11 13.56
N LYS A 53 1.43 13.36 13.97
CA LYS A 53 1.94 14.40 13.07
C LYS A 53 3.42 14.24 12.72
N ASP A 54 4.11 13.40 13.45
CA ASP A 54 5.54 13.11 13.38
C ASP A 54 5.89 11.97 12.38
N ILE A 55 4.89 11.28 11.82
CA ILE A 55 5.10 10.13 10.95
C ILE A 55 4.70 10.47 9.51
N SER A 56 5.65 10.31 8.59
CA SER A 56 5.36 10.36 7.15
C SER A 56 4.76 9.03 6.70
N THR A 57 3.57 9.08 6.09
CA THR A 57 2.82 7.87 5.72
C THR A 57 2.79 7.67 4.21
N TYR A 58 3.07 6.46 3.77
CA TYR A 58 3.09 6.04 2.38
C TYR A 58 2.19 4.82 2.14
N LEU A 59 1.68 4.70 0.92
CA LEU A 59 0.85 3.59 0.47
C LEU A 59 1.64 2.67 -0.47
N LEU A 60 1.58 1.36 -0.25
CA LEU A 60 2.05 0.34 -1.17
C LEU A 60 0.89 -0.57 -1.54
N ILE A 61 0.63 -0.71 -2.85
CA ILE A 61 -0.39 -1.62 -3.37
C ILE A 61 0.30 -2.91 -3.83
N ASN A 62 -0.03 -4.03 -3.19
CA ASN A 62 0.54 -5.33 -3.48
C ASN A 62 -0.43 -6.23 -4.28
N SER A 63 0.08 -7.25 -4.95
CA SER A 63 -0.69 -8.26 -5.70
C SER A 63 -1.64 -7.66 -6.74
N PHE A 64 -1.19 -6.65 -7.46
CA PHE A 64 -1.98 -5.98 -8.49
C PHE A 64 -2.05 -6.81 -9.77
N ARG A 65 -3.27 -7.08 -10.26
CA ARG A 65 -3.53 -7.82 -11.50
C ARG A 65 -4.23 -6.92 -12.52
N LYS A 66 -3.51 -6.50 -13.55
CA LYS A 66 -4.05 -5.64 -14.63
C LYS A 66 -5.29 -6.25 -15.31
N GLN A 67 -5.30 -7.57 -15.50
CA GLN A 67 -6.41 -8.24 -16.16
C GLN A 67 -7.71 -8.11 -15.35
N LEU A 68 -7.66 -8.32 -14.03
CA LEU A 68 -8.84 -8.20 -13.16
C LEU A 68 -9.38 -6.78 -13.10
N VAL A 69 -8.51 -5.77 -13.20
CA VAL A 69 -8.93 -4.37 -13.29
C VAL A 69 -9.68 -4.10 -14.59
N LYS A 70 -9.19 -4.59 -15.72
CA LYS A 70 -9.86 -4.45 -17.03
C LYS A 70 -11.24 -5.12 -17.06
N GLU A 71 -11.39 -6.21 -16.35
CA GLU A 71 -12.63 -6.96 -16.20
C GLU A 71 -13.59 -6.34 -15.17
N GLY A 72 -13.16 -5.30 -14.44
CA GLY A 72 -13.95 -4.67 -13.38
C GLY A 72 -14.04 -5.48 -12.08
N ASN A 73 -13.18 -6.49 -11.93
CA ASN A 73 -13.16 -7.39 -10.77
C ASN A 73 -12.14 -6.97 -9.69
N MET A 74 -11.44 -5.85 -9.90
CA MET A 74 -10.43 -5.32 -8.99
C MET A 74 -10.44 -3.78 -9.04
N LEU A 75 -10.17 -3.14 -7.90
CA LEU A 75 -10.08 -1.67 -7.83
C LEU A 75 -8.90 -1.15 -8.65
N GLN A 76 -9.09 0.02 -9.26
CA GLN A 76 -8.03 0.74 -9.95
C GLN A 76 -7.09 1.42 -8.94
N ILE A 77 -5.84 1.61 -9.32
CA ILE A 77 -4.84 2.29 -8.48
C ILE A 77 -5.28 3.72 -8.17
N SER A 78 -5.81 4.43 -9.18
CA SER A 78 -6.35 5.80 -9.02
C SER A 78 -7.44 5.87 -7.97
N ASP A 79 -8.38 4.92 -7.97
CA ASP A 79 -9.50 4.89 -7.04
C ASP A 79 -9.02 4.62 -5.61
N ILE A 80 -8.05 3.71 -5.46
CA ILE A 80 -7.44 3.41 -4.15
C ILE A 80 -6.70 4.63 -3.61
N CYS A 81 -5.91 5.30 -4.44
CA CYS A 81 -5.17 6.51 -4.05
C CYS A 81 -6.11 7.66 -3.66
N GLU A 82 -7.21 7.84 -4.39
CA GLU A 82 -8.23 8.84 -4.08
C GLU A 82 -8.95 8.52 -2.76
N LEU A 83 -9.38 7.26 -2.58
CA LEU A 83 -10.05 6.82 -1.36
C LEU A 83 -9.17 6.96 -0.12
N LEU A 84 -7.92 6.54 -0.22
CA LEU A 84 -6.99 6.54 0.90
C LEU A 84 -6.28 7.88 1.12
N ASN A 85 -6.30 8.79 0.13
CA ASN A 85 -5.66 10.11 0.18
C ASN A 85 -4.26 10.07 0.82
N THR A 86 -3.41 9.19 0.30
CA THR A 86 -2.06 8.94 0.83
C THR A 86 -1.09 8.81 -0.34
N GLU A 87 0.13 9.29 -0.17
CA GLU A 87 1.18 9.24 -1.19
C GLU A 87 1.51 7.79 -1.58
N LEU A 88 1.41 7.50 -2.89
CA LEU A 88 1.71 6.19 -3.43
C LEU A 88 3.24 5.97 -3.51
N LEU A 89 3.75 5.06 -2.71
CA LEU A 89 5.15 4.63 -2.76
C LEU A 89 5.43 3.71 -3.94
N GLY A 90 4.48 2.82 -4.26
CA GLY A 90 4.61 1.92 -5.38
C GLY A 90 3.51 0.88 -5.47
N VAL A 91 3.57 0.12 -6.56
CA VAL A 91 2.66 -0.99 -6.85
C VAL A 91 3.50 -2.22 -7.20
N VAL A 92 3.18 -3.34 -6.59
CA VAL A 92 3.79 -4.63 -6.90
C VAL A 92 2.77 -5.47 -7.66
N LEU A 93 3.16 -5.91 -8.84
CA LEU A 93 2.34 -6.82 -9.65
C LEU A 93 2.33 -8.20 -9.00
N GLU A 94 1.22 -8.90 -9.15
CA GLU A 94 1.19 -10.32 -8.78
C GLU A 94 2.10 -11.12 -9.71
N ASP A 95 2.92 -11.98 -9.10
CA ASP A 95 3.94 -12.75 -9.79
C ASP A 95 4.04 -14.14 -9.16
N GLU A 96 3.70 -15.17 -9.93
CA GLU A 96 3.76 -16.57 -9.49
C GLU A 96 5.19 -16.98 -9.09
N HIS A 97 6.21 -16.36 -9.68
CA HIS A 97 7.59 -16.62 -9.30
C HIS A 97 7.92 -16.27 -7.85
N ILE A 98 7.19 -15.32 -7.25
CA ILE A 98 7.31 -15.01 -5.81
C ILE A 98 6.90 -16.23 -5.00
N ILE A 99 5.73 -16.79 -5.29
CA ILE A 99 5.19 -17.95 -4.58
C ILE A 99 6.12 -19.15 -4.74
N ILE A 100 6.59 -19.40 -5.97
CA ILE A 100 7.51 -20.49 -6.26
C ILE A 100 8.82 -20.33 -5.46
N SER A 101 9.42 -19.13 -5.50
CA SER A 101 10.67 -18.87 -4.77
C SER A 101 10.51 -19.03 -3.26
N GLN A 102 9.39 -18.55 -2.70
CA GLN A 102 9.09 -18.72 -1.27
C GLN A 102 8.97 -20.19 -0.88
N ASN A 103 8.28 -21.01 -1.69
CA ASN A 103 8.15 -22.45 -1.44
C ASN A 103 9.48 -23.19 -1.53
N HIS A 104 10.43 -22.70 -2.30
CA HIS A 104 11.79 -23.24 -2.40
C HIS A 104 12.75 -22.65 -1.35
N GLY A 105 12.30 -21.71 -0.51
CA GLY A 105 13.16 -21.01 0.45
C GLY A 105 14.21 -20.11 -0.21
N GLU A 106 13.97 -19.71 -1.47
CA GLU A 106 14.88 -18.89 -2.24
C GLU A 106 14.48 -17.41 -2.17
N SER A 107 15.45 -16.51 -2.09
CA SER A 107 15.20 -15.09 -2.24
C SER A 107 14.85 -14.77 -3.70
N MET A 108 13.80 -13.99 -3.91
CA MET A 108 13.51 -13.45 -5.24
C MET A 108 14.45 -12.31 -5.65
N MET A 109 15.21 -11.75 -4.71
CA MET A 109 16.19 -10.71 -4.99
C MET A 109 17.33 -11.27 -5.85
N GLY A 110 17.61 -10.61 -6.98
CA GLY A 110 18.61 -11.07 -7.95
C GLY A 110 18.04 -11.92 -9.11
N LYS A 111 16.77 -12.30 -9.07
CA LYS A 111 16.09 -12.95 -10.21
C LYS A 111 15.44 -11.85 -11.08
N LYS A 112 15.79 -11.77 -12.37
CA LYS A 112 15.21 -10.78 -13.29
C LYS A 112 13.68 -11.01 -13.42
N GLY A 113 12.89 -10.00 -13.04
CA GLY A 113 11.42 -10.06 -13.15
C GLY A 113 10.78 -8.69 -12.93
N THR A 114 9.53 -8.57 -13.33
CA THR A 114 8.76 -7.32 -13.19
C THR A 114 8.59 -6.96 -11.71
N SER A 115 8.31 -7.93 -10.87
CA SER A 115 8.10 -7.73 -9.42
C SER A 115 9.38 -7.29 -8.73
N GLN A 116 10.55 -7.86 -9.11
CA GLN A 116 11.84 -7.39 -8.61
C GLN A 116 12.05 -5.91 -8.91
N THR A 117 11.82 -5.49 -10.16
CA THR A 117 11.93 -4.08 -10.55
C THR A 117 10.98 -3.18 -9.74
N CYS A 118 9.76 -3.66 -9.44
CA CYS A 118 8.83 -2.94 -8.57
C CYS A 118 9.42 -2.72 -7.18
N TYR A 119 9.95 -3.77 -6.54
CA TYR A 119 10.56 -3.67 -5.21
C TYR A 119 11.81 -2.79 -5.20
N GLU A 120 12.68 -2.90 -6.18
CA GLU A 120 13.87 -2.04 -6.31
C GLU A 120 13.48 -0.56 -6.40
N ASN A 121 12.49 -0.23 -7.21
CA ASN A 121 11.99 1.13 -7.35
C ASN A 121 11.33 1.65 -6.06
N ILE A 122 10.61 0.79 -5.32
CA ILE A 122 10.03 1.10 -4.02
C ILE A 122 11.15 1.41 -3.02
N CYS A 123 12.18 0.57 -2.94
CA CYS A 123 13.34 0.79 -2.06
C CYS A 123 14.04 2.12 -2.38
N ARG A 124 14.25 2.44 -3.65
CA ARG A 124 14.85 3.69 -4.08
C ARG A 124 14.03 4.91 -3.64
N ARG A 125 12.69 4.86 -3.78
CA ARG A 125 11.80 5.93 -3.29
C ARG A 125 11.83 6.07 -1.78
N LEU A 126 11.87 4.95 -1.03
CA LEU A 126 11.99 4.97 0.43
C LEU A 126 13.26 5.68 0.91
N VAL A 127 14.35 5.56 0.15
CA VAL A 127 15.61 6.25 0.46
C VAL A 127 15.65 7.69 -0.05
N GLY A 128 14.58 8.17 -0.71
CA GLY A 128 14.43 9.55 -1.16
C GLY A 128 14.87 9.81 -2.61
N GLU A 129 15.08 8.76 -3.42
CA GLU A 129 15.37 8.93 -4.83
C GLU A 129 14.09 9.26 -5.61
N ALA A 130 14.18 10.19 -6.57
CA ALA A 130 13.09 10.53 -7.47
C ALA A 130 12.95 9.49 -8.59
N VAL A 131 12.30 8.38 -8.29
CA VAL A 131 11.99 7.32 -9.26
C VAL A 131 10.53 7.42 -9.67
N PRO A 132 10.21 7.65 -10.96
CA PRO A 132 8.82 7.79 -11.40
C PRO A 132 8.06 6.47 -11.23
N ILE A 133 6.76 6.58 -10.92
CA ILE A 133 5.85 5.44 -10.97
C ILE A 133 5.52 5.19 -12.45
N PRO A 134 5.67 3.95 -12.96
CA PRO A 134 5.45 3.66 -14.36
C PRO A 134 4.04 4.04 -14.83
N ASP A 135 3.91 4.71 -15.99
CA ASP A 135 2.64 5.21 -16.53
C ASP A 135 1.58 4.11 -16.77
N PHE A 136 2.03 2.89 -17.08
CA PHE A 136 1.11 1.76 -17.27
C PHE A 136 0.33 1.37 -16.00
N LEU A 137 0.72 1.91 -14.84
CA LEU A 137 0.00 1.78 -13.57
C LEU A 137 -0.97 2.94 -13.34
N GLN A 138 -0.94 3.98 -14.18
CA GLN A 138 -1.74 5.20 -14.08
C GLN A 138 -2.84 5.27 -15.15
N GLU A 139 -3.51 4.15 -15.49
CA GLU A 139 -4.61 4.19 -16.44
C GLU A 139 -5.69 5.19 -15.99
N LYS A 140 -5.81 6.31 -16.75
CA LYS A 140 -6.87 7.30 -16.57
C LYS A 140 -8.21 6.68 -17.00
N HIS A 141 -8.95 6.09 -16.09
CA HIS A 141 -10.34 5.75 -16.32
C HIS A 141 -11.28 6.61 -15.47
N ARG A 142 -12.30 7.18 -16.18
CA ARG A 142 -13.40 7.93 -15.58
C ARG A 142 -14.12 7.08 -14.55
N PHE A 143 -14.19 7.60 -13.35
CA PHE A 143 -14.98 7.10 -12.23
C PHE A 143 -16.41 6.75 -12.68
N ARG A 144 -16.76 5.47 -12.75
CA ARG A 144 -18.16 5.02 -12.73
C ARG A 144 -18.46 4.71 -11.28
N GLY A 145 -19.13 5.65 -10.63
CA GLY A 145 -19.38 5.73 -9.21
C GLY A 145 -19.71 4.39 -8.54
N PHE A 146 -18.81 3.94 -7.74
CA PHE A 146 -19.11 2.99 -6.68
C PHE A 146 -19.51 3.84 -5.47
N PHE A 147 -20.82 3.89 -5.19
CA PHE A 147 -21.33 4.66 -4.07
C PHE A 147 -20.87 4.02 -2.76
N TRP A 148 -19.82 4.56 -2.17
CA TRP A 148 -19.53 4.37 -0.77
C TRP A 148 -20.52 5.22 0.03
N ASN A 149 -21.57 4.60 0.57
CA ASN A 149 -22.49 5.26 1.49
C ASN A 149 -21.69 5.63 2.76
N LYS A 150 -21.38 6.91 2.92
CA LYS A 150 -20.94 7.44 4.22
C LYS A 150 -22.05 7.12 5.24
N PRO A 151 -21.72 6.53 6.41
CA PRO A 151 -22.74 6.32 7.43
C PRO A 151 -23.35 7.67 7.80
N ALA A 152 -24.69 7.73 7.78
CA ALA A 152 -25.45 8.90 8.15
C ALA A 152 -25.02 9.37 9.54
N LYS A 153 -24.77 10.68 9.69
CA LYS A 153 -24.57 11.31 10.99
C LYS A 153 -25.84 11.06 11.80
N GLN A 154 -25.79 10.25 12.85
CA GLN A 154 -26.84 10.20 13.86
C GLN A 154 -26.84 11.54 14.58
N THR A 155 -27.86 12.34 14.29
CA THR A 155 -28.19 13.54 15.06
C THR A 155 -28.77 13.04 16.38
N ILE A 156 -27.97 13.10 17.43
CA ILE A 156 -28.47 12.91 18.80
C ILE A 156 -29.18 14.22 19.15
N ASN A 157 -30.51 14.22 19.08
CA ASN A 157 -31.32 15.26 19.70
C ASN A 157 -31.41 14.98 21.20
N SER A 158 -30.94 15.97 21.97
CA SER A 158 -31.11 16.09 23.42
C SER A 158 -32.57 16.33 23.77
#